data_5a24cf2380d164d890e4d5e113bf5d77
#
_entry.id   5a24cf2380d164d890e4d5e113bf5d77
#
_cell.length_a   1.000
_cell.length_b   1.000
_cell.length_c   1.000
_cell.angle_alpha   90.00
_cell.angle_beta   90.00
_cell.angle_gamma   90.00
#
_symmetry.space_group_name_H-M   'P 1'
#
loop_
_entity.id
_entity.type
_entity.pdbx_description
1 polymer ?
#
loop_
_entity_poly.entity_id
_entity_poly.type
_entity_poly.pdbx_seq_one_letter_code
_entity_poly.pdbx_strand_id
1 'polypeptide(L)'
;MLVRTLYLVIVLLTGAAVGLVFENTGEAKDQKTHAQGPPAQSHARREKLRNFDAQIVENANEFLDEGRETFRFDTFGDEAFWGGALQLHQAIKGAALGGVGPGISPTTALNLGLKVDVDALPQPLINKIKQGKVDLDDPATTVALLKLNAVVGLQGFFQADNLNSVGITCAVCHTTVDNSLAFGIGHRLDGWANRDLDVGKIVAAAPNLSPFSNLLGVSQDTVRAVLNSWGPGKFDAELILDGKAFNPQQVTDGVVTGTNVPGATLIPNAFGLAGYNQHTWTGAWGTVSYWNAFVAALEMHGIGRFFDPRLNNAAKFPIAAANGFADLPHIDPEQDRITKKLPSLHFYQLAIPAPEPQPGVDFDPAAAARGDELFSGKAKCNDCHVEPLWTEPGWNLHTPAEIGIDSFQADRAPDGVYKTMNLAGIFVRENGLFMSPANKGRYYHDGRFATLLDVVNHYNTRFSLGLTAQEKTDVVEYLKSLPERE
;
A
#
# COMPACT_ATOMS: atom_id res chain seq x y z
N MET A 1 2.96 -28.20 -30.78
CA MET A 1 1.95 -29.24 -30.67
C MET A 1 2.48 -30.54 -30.04
N LEU A 2 3.76 -30.73 -29.85
CA LEU A 2 4.35 -31.97 -29.26
C LEU A 2 4.50 -31.94 -27.72
N VAL A 3 4.48 -30.79 -27.08
CA VAL A 3 4.72 -30.67 -25.62
C VAL A 3 3.46 -30.90 -24.78
N ARG A 4 2.26 -30.69 -25.35
CA ARG A 4 0.99 -30.93 -24.63
C ARG A 4 0.58 -32.39 -24.51
N THR A 5 1.10 -33.25 -25.35
CA THR A 5 0.76 -34.70 -25.37
C THR A 5 1.59 -35.47 -24.31
N LEU A 6 2.72 -34.96 -23.89
CA LEU A 6 3.60 -35.64 -22.92
C LEU A 6 3.12 -35.48 -21.47
N TYR A 7 2.45 -34.39 -21.13
CA TYR A 7 1.91 -34.17 -19.79
C TYR A 7 0.66 -35.01 -19.45
N LEU A 8 -0.13 -35.38 -20.48
CA LEU A 8 -1.34 -36.22 -20.28
C LEU A 8 -1.01 -37.69 -20.04
N VAL A 9 0.15 -38.16 -20.50
CA VAL A 9 0.58 -39.54 -20.33
C VAL A 9 1.19 -39.82 -18.96
N ILE A 10 1.78 -38.82 -18.34
CA ILE A 10 2.39 -38.97 -16.99
C ILE A 10 1.32 -38.97 -15.88
N VAL A 11 0.20 -38.26 -16.04
CA VAL A 11 -0.90 -38.26 -15.07
C VAL A 11 -1.73 -39.55 -15.11
N LEU A 12 -1.79 -40.23 -16.26
CA LEU A 12 -2.51 -41.52 -16.43
C LEU A 12 -1.73 -42.74 -15.95
N LEU A 13 -0.39 -42.63 -15.77
CA LEU A 13 0.44 -43.75 -15.30
C LEU A 13 0.62 -43.81 -13.80
N THR A 14 0.26 -42.78 -13.06
CA THR A 14 0.30 -42.76 -11.58
C THR A 14 -1.02 -43.13 -10.92
N GLY A 15 -2.10 -43.28 -11.67
CA GLY A 15 -3.45 -43.65 -11.19
C GLY A 15 -3.76 -45.16 -11.24
N ALA A 16 -2.88 -45.99 -11.76
CA ALA A 16 -3.18 -47.41 -12.05
C ALA A 16 -2.44 -48.42 -11.15
N ALA A 17 -1.79 -48.00 -10.07
CA ALA A 17 -0.94 -48.89 -9.25
C ALA A 17 -1.43 -49.12 -7.79
N VAL A 18 -2.72 -48.89 -7.47
CA VAL A 18 -3.28 -49.26 -6.15
C VAL A 18 -4.58 -50.02 -6.36
N GLY A 19 -4.46 -51.23 -6.85
CA GLY A 19 -5.57 -52.11 -6.91
C GLY A 19 -5.20 -53.47 -7.47
N LEU A 20 -4.50 -54.28 -6.69
CA LEU A 20 -4.49 -55.75 -6.83
C LEU A 20 -3.74 -56.36 -5.66
N VAL A 21 -4.41 -57.40 -5.13
CA VAL A 21 -3.95 -58.49 -4.29
C VAL A 21 -4.35 -58.37 -2.80
N PHE A 22 -5.53 -58.96 -2.55
CA PHE A 22 -5.71 -59.80 -1.41
C PHE A 22 -6.46 -61.05 -1.87
N GLU A 23 -5.73 -62.06 -2.23
CA GLU A 23 -6.24 -63.43 -2.17
C GLU A 23 -5.97 -64.04 -0.81
N ASN A 24 -7.02 -64.63 -0.26
CA ASN A 24 -7.19 -65.15 1.07
C ASN A 24 -6.83 -66.63 1.06
N THR A 25 -5.91 -67.10 1.87
CA THR A 25 -5.92 -68.50 2.38
C THR A 25 -5.28 -68.61 3.76
N GLY A 26 -6.01 -69.14 4.72
CA GLY A 26 -5.40 -69.70 5.92
C GLY A 26 -6.03 -69.34 7.24
N GLU A 27 -6.94 -70.15 7.66
CA GLU A 27 -7.39 -70.58 8.98
C GLU A 27 -7.20 -69.67 10.23
N ALA A 28 -8.33 -69.43 10.84
CA ALA A 28 -8.54 -68.75 12.12
C ALA A 28 -7.87 -69.50 13.30
N LYS A 29 -7.10 -68.81 14.11
CA LYS A 29 -6.99 -69.07 15.56
C LYS A 29 -7.42 -67.84 16.34
N ASP A 30 -8.51 -68.06 17.06
CA ASP A 30 -9.12 -67.12 17.98
C ASP A 30 -8.15 -66.69 19.08
N GLN A 31 -7.59 -65.48 18.98
CA GLN A 31 -6.99 -64.76 20.10
C GLN A 31 -7.74 -63.45 20.27
N LYS A 32 -8.62 -63.44 21.27
CA LYS A 32 -9.20 -62.20 21.81
C LYS A 32 -8.07 -61.35 22.40
N THR A 33 -7.48 -60.51 21.58
CA THR A 33 -6.71 -59.38 22.05
C THR A 33 -7.70 -58.25 22.35
N HIS A 34 -7.88 -57.93 23.62
CA HIS A 34 -8.53 -56.69 24.05
C HIS A 34 -7.81 -55.53 23.35
N ALA A 35 -8.46 -54.97 22.35
CA ALA A 35 -8.03 -53.71 21.78
C ALA A 35 -8.06 -52.64 22.88
N GLN A 36 -6.93 -52.28 23.40
CA GLN A 36 -6.79 -51.11 24.25
C GLN A 36 -7.24 -49.91 23.38
N GLY A 37 -8.26 -49.16 23.87
CA GLY A 37 -8.73 -47.97 23.24
C GLY A 37 -7.56 -46.98 23.02
N PRO A 38 -7.66 -46.12 22.03
CA PRO A 38 -6.59 -45.16 21.71
C PRO A 38 -6.24 -44.32 22.95
N PRO A 39 -4.95 -44.08 23.23
CA PRO A 39 -4.50 -43.41 24.44
C PRO A 39 -5.20 -42.04 24.63
N ALA A 40 -5.37 -41.64 25.88
CA ALA A 40 -6.10 -40.41 26.26
C ALA A 40 -5.69 -39.16 25.47
N GLN A 41 -4.43 -39.11 25.05
CA GLN A 41 -3.90 -38.07 24.14
C GLN A 41 -4.61 -38.01 22.76
N SER A 42 -5.13 -39.15 22.27
CA SER A 42 -5.85 -39.20 20.98
C SER A 42 -7.27 -38.65 21.08
N HIS A 43 -7.91 -38.79 22.26
CA HIS A 43 -9.23 -38.22 22.51
C HIS A 43 -9.17 -36.69 22.62
N ALA A 44 -8.25 -36.17 23.43
CA ALA A 44 -8.02 -34.71 23.54
C ALA A 44 -7.64 -34.08 22.19
N ARG A 45 -6.81 -34.75 21.38
CA ARG A 45 -6.47 -34.27 20.03
C ARG A 45 -7.69 -34.30 19.10
N ARG A 46 -8.54 -35.34 19.15
CA ARG A 46 -9.75 -35.42 18.32
C ARG A 46 -10.79 -34.38 18.73
N GLU A 47 -10.93 -34.11 20.02
CA GLU A 47 -11.82 -33.07 20.53
C GLU A 47 -11.35 -31.68 20.12
N LYS A 48 -10.04 -31.40 20.19
CA LYS A 48 -9.43 -30.20 19.70
C LYS A 48 -9.65 -30.01 18.16
N LEU A 49 -9.58 -31.11 17.39
CA LEU A 49 -9.84 -31.06 15.94
C LEU A 49 -11.33 -30.88 15.59
N ARG A 50 -12.27 -31.29 16.44
CA ARG A 50 -13.71 -31.04 16.25
C ARG A 50 -14.06 -29.55 16.32
N ASN A 51 -13.28 -28.75 17.05
CA ASN A 51 -13.46 -27.32 17.18
C ASN A 51 -12.47 -26.53 16.29
N PHE A 52 -11.95 -27.16 15.22
CA PHE A 52 -10.91 -26.51 14.41
C PHE A 52 -11.45 -25.29 13.65
N ASP A 53 -12.69 -25.33 13.18
CA ASP A 53 -13.32 -24.16 12.54
C ASP A 53 -13.44 -22.97 13.51
N ALA A 54 -13.74 -23.23 14.78
CA ALA A 54 -13.73 -22.18 15.80
C ALA A 54 -12.34 -21.61 16.03
N GLN A 55 -11.29 -22.44 15.98
CA GLN A 55 -9.90 -21.98 16.07
C GLN A 55 -9.50 -21.14 14.85
N ILE A 56 -9.98 -21.46 13.64
CA ILE A 56 -9.77 -20.64 12.44
C ILE A 56 -10.38 -19.24 12.63
N VAL A 57 -11.61 -19.17 13.11
CA VAL A 57 -12.31 -17.89 13.36
C VAL A 57 -11.62 -17.08 14.46
N GLU A 58 -11.22 -17.71 15.56
CA GLU A 58 -10.47 -17.06 16.65
C GLU A 58 -9.15 -16.47 16.15
N ASN A 59 -8.35 -17.28 15.46
CA ASN A 59 -7.08 -16.83 14.85
C ASN A 59 -7.29 -15.69 13.83
N ALA A 60 -8.36 -15.75 13.03
CA ALA A 60 -8.66 -14.69 12.07
C ALA A 60 -8.99 -13.37 12.77
N ASN A 61 -9.79 -13.41 13.84
CA ASN A 61 -10.13 -12.22 14.63
C ASN A 61 -8.90 -11.63 15.33
N GLU A 62 -8.05 -12.47 15.93
CA GLU A 62 -6.79 -12.06 16.55
C GLU A 62 -5.88 -11.36 15.53
N PHE A 63 -5.69 -11.97 14.35
CA PHE A 63 -4.88 -11.37 13.28
C PHE A 63 -5.46 -10.07 12.73
N LEU A 64 -6.79 -9.93 12.66
CA LEU A 64 -7.42 -8.67 12.28
C LEU A 64 -7.15 -7.56 13.29
N ASP A 65 -7.26 -7.86 14.58
CA ASP A 65 -7.06 -6.88 15.64
C ASP A 65 -5.58 -6.48 15.76
N GLU A 66 -4.65 -7.44 15.80
CA GLU A 66 -3.22 -7.18 15.84
C GLU A 66 -2.72 -6.48 14.57
N GLY A 67 -3.21 -6.90 13.41
CA GLY A 67 -2.83 -6.32 12.13
C GLY A 67 -3.32 -4.87 12.00
N ARG A 68 -4.53 -4.57 12.49
CA ARG A 68 -5.07 -3.21 12.56
C ARG A 68 -4.25 -2.33 13.49
N GLU A 69 -3.89 -2.82 14.66
CA GLU A 69 -3.03 -2.11 15.61
C GLU A 69 -1.66 -1.81 14.98
N THR A 70 -1.04 -2.80 14.37
CA THR A 70 0.23 -2.65 13.66
C THR A 70 0.13 -1.62 12.52
N PHE A 71 -0.89 -1.72 11.68
CA PHE A 71 -1.09 -0.82 10.54
C PHE A 71 -1.27 0.63 10.97
N ARG A 72 -2.03 0.85 12.04
CA ARG A 72 -2.40 2.19 12.50
C ARG A 72 -1.36 2.87 13.38
N PHE A 73 -0.63 2.10 14.20
CA PHE A 73 0.13 2.66 15.31
C PHE A 73 1.57 2.18 15.41
N ASP A 74 1.99 1.16 14.66
CA ASP A 74 3.35 0.63 14.81
C ASP A 74 4.34 1.36 13.91
N THR A 75 5.43 1.84 14.50
CA THR A 75 6.53 2.54 13.82
C THR A 75 7.68 1.60 13.45
N PHE A 76 7.64 0.36 13.88
CA PHE A 76 8.74 -0.61 13.73
C PHE A 76 10.09 -0.10 14.27
N GLY A 77 10.08 0.94 15.11
CA GLY A 77 11.29 1.56 15.64
C GLY A 77 11.88 2.68 14.79
N ASP A 78 11.15 3.15 13.79
CA ASP A 78 11.58 4.19 12.85
C ASP A 78 11.68 5.60 13.49
N GLU A 79 11.17 5.78 14.70
CA GLU A 79 11.35 7.02 15.46
C GLU A 79 12.83 7.40 15.68
N ALA A 80 13.73 6.42 15.59
CA ALA A 80 15.17 6.65 15.60
C ALA A 80 15.63 7.42 14.36
N PHE A 81 14.97 7.20 13.22
CA PHE A 81 15.28 7.91 11.97
C PHE A 81 14.50 9.24 11.87
N TRP A 82 13.16 9.20 11.92
CA TRP A 82 12.32 10.38 11.72
C TRP A 82 12.49 11.43 12.82
N GLY A 83 12.47 11.00 14.06
CA GLY A 83 12.69 11.86 15.22
C GLY A 83 14.16 12.02 15.57
N GLY A 84 14.94 10.95 15.54
CA GLY A 84 16.36 10.97 15.93
C GLY A 84 17.26 11.62 14.89
N ALA A 85 17.37 11.00 13.68
CA ALA A 85 18.30 11.45 12.66
C ALA A 85 17.82 12.71 11.92
N LEU A 86 16.57 12.75 11.46
CA LEU A 86 16.00 13.90 10.73
C LEU A 86 15.53 15.01 11.65
N GLN A 87 15.28 14.73 12.93
CA GLN A 87 14.81 15.68 13.95
C GLN A 87 13.45 16.32 13.61
N LEU A 88 12.55 15.58 12.94
CA LEU A 88 11.28 16.11 12.46
C LEU A 88 10.41 16.65 13.61
N HIS A 89 10.46 16.03 14.80
CA HIS A 89 9.76 16.51 16.00
C HIS A 89 10.16 17.95 16.40
N GLN A 90 11.38 18.40 16.06
CA GLN A 90 11.83 19.75 16.34
C GLN A 90 11.10 20.77 15.44
N ALA A 91 10.89 20.42 14.15
CA ALA A 91 10.10 21.25 13.25
C ALA A 91 8.62 21.30 13.67
N ILE A 92 8.07 20.18 14.16
CA ILE A 92 6.68 20.12 14.65
C ILE A 92 6.49 21.06 15.85
N LYS A 93 7.38 21.00 16.84
CA LYS A 93 7.33 21.86 18.03
C LYS A 93 7.48 23.34 17.71
N GLY A 94 8.41 23.67 16.82
CA GLY A 94 8.83 25.04 16.61
C GLY A 94 9.60 25.63 17.80
N ALA A 95 10.19 26.80 17.61
CA ALA A 95 11.03 27.46 18.63
C ALA A 95 10.27 27.77 19.91
N ALA A 96 8.98 28.10 19.84
CA ALA A 96 8.15 28.42 21.00
C ALA A 96 7.98 27.24 21.97
N LEU A 97 8.09 26.01 21.51
CA LEU A 97 7.99 24.79 22.32
C LEU A 97 9.33 24.05 22.44
N GLY A 98 10.46 24.79 22.27
CA GLY A 98 11.80 24.23 22.39
C GLY A 98 12.26 23.40 21.21
N GLY A 99 11.66 23.58 20.04
CA GLY A 99 12.08 23.04 18.75
C GLY A 99 12.75 24.06 17.85
N VAL A 100 12.54 23.93 16.53
CA VAL A 100 13.19 24.76 15.49
C VAL A 100 12.14 25.32 14.54
N GLY A 101 12.30 26.58 14.11
CA GLY A 101 11.42 27.25 13.17
C GLY A 101 10.07 27.67 13.78
N PRO A 102 9.04 27.93 12.93
CA PRO A 102 7.74 28.43 13.39
C PRO A 102 6.87 27.38 14.09
N GLY A 103 7.18 26.10 13.94
CA GLY A 103 6.31 24.99 14.33
C GLY A 103 5.29 24.61 13.26
N ILE A 104 4.67 23.46 13.42
CA ILE A 104 3.64 22.95 12.52
C ILE A 104 2.28 23.02 13.23
N SER A 105 1.47 23.98 12.87
CA SER A 105 0.10 24.11 13.39
C SER A 105 -0.82 23.06 12.75
N PRO A 106 -2.00 22.75 13.35
CA PRO A 106 -3.01 21.89 12.72
C PRO A 106 -3.39 22.35 11.31
N THR A 107 -3.59 23.66 11.10
CA THR A 107 -3.88 24.22 9.76
C THR A 107 -2.78 23.87 8.78
N THR A 108 -1.50 24.03 9.16
CA THR A 108 -0.37 23.66 8.31
C THR A 108 -0.34 22.16 8.06
N ALA A 109 -0.54 21.33 9.07
CA ALA A 109 -0.55 19.87 8.98
C ALA A 109 -1.65 19.36 8.04
N LEU A 110 -2.88 19.90 8.16
CA LEU A 110 -4.00 19.58 7.26
C LEU A 110 -3.73 20.04 5.82
N ASN A 111 -3.12 21.20 5.63
CA ASN A 111 -2.73 21.68 4.30
C ASN A 111 -1.62 20.83 3.65
N LEU A 112 -0.78 20.17 4.45
CA LEU A 112 0.18 19.15 4.01
C LEU A 112 -0.47 17.78 3.82
N GLY A 113 -1.79 17.66 4.02
CA GLY A 113 -2.57 16.46 3.81
C GLY A 113 -2.57 15.48 4.96
N LEU A 114 -1.97 15.79 6.11
CA LEU A 114 -2.15 14.98 7.32
C LEU A 114 -3.61 14.98 7.73
N LYS A 115 -4.06 13.90 8.37
CA LYS A 115 -5.46 13.69 8.76
C LYS A 115 -5.58 13.53 10.27
N VAL A 116 -6.76 13.82 10.80
CA VAL A 116 -7.07 13.67 12.23
C VAL A 116 -8.22 12.69 12.40
N ASP A 117 -7.98 11.68 13.23
CA ASP A 117 -8.95 10.67 13.64
C ASP A 117 -9.90 11.24 14.69
N VAL A 118 -11.16 11.37 14.34
CA VAL A 118 -12.18 11.88 15.26
C VAL A 118 -12.43 10.92 16.43
N ASP A 119 -12.23 9.62 16.24
CA ASP A 119 -12.45 8.61 17.29
C ASP A 119 -11.39 8.68 18.39
N ALA A 120 -10.24 9.26 18.12
CA ALA A 120 -9.19 9.51 19.12
C ALA A 120 -9.41 10.82 19.92
N LEU A 121 -10.40 11.64 19.54
CA LEU A 121 -10.64 12.92 20.19
C LEU A 121 -11.63 12.79 21.35
N PRO A 122 -11.30 13.32 22.55
CA PRO A 122 -12.29 13.44 23.63
C PRO A 122 -13.49 14.30 23.23
N GLN A 123 -14.69 13.91 23.62
CA GLN A 123 -15.93 14.63 23.27
C GLN A 123 -15.91 16.14 23.58
N PRO A 124 -15.32 16.60 24.71
CA PRO A 124 -15.17 18.05 24.97
C PRO A 124 -14.33 18.78 23.91
N LEU A 125 -13.30 18.12 23.35
CA LEU A 125 -12.46 18.68 22.30
C LEU A 125 -13.24 18.75 20.96
N ILE A 126 -13.96 17.70 20.60
CA ILE A 126 -14.85 17.69 19.44
C ILE A 126 -15.83 18.88 19.49
N ASN A 127 -16.46 19.08 20.65
CA ASN A 127 -17.40 20.19 20.85
C ASN A 127 -16.71 21.57 20.70
N LYS A 128 -15.48 21.72 21.17
CA LYS A 128 -14.71 22.97 21.00
C LYS A 128 -14.33 23.19 19.54
N ILE A 129 -13.95 22.14 18.80
CA ILE A 129 -13.65 22.22 17.35
C ILE A 129 -14.91 22.69 16.61
N LYS A 130 -16.07 22.06 16.84
CA LYS A 130 -17.35 22.45 16.23
C LYS A 130 -17.74 23.92 16.50
N GLN A 131 -17.32 24.46 17.64
CA GLN A 131 -17.60 25.85 18.05
C GLN A 131 -16.52 26.84 17.57
N GLY A 132 -15.47 26.38 16.85
CA GLY A 132 -14.33 27.22 16.46
C GLY A 132 -13.52 27.76 17.64
N LYS A 133 -13.52 27.05 18.78
CA LYS A 133 -12.83 27.45 20.02
C LYS A 133 -11.47 26.76 20.22
N VAL A 134 -10.99 26.03 19.24
CA VAL A 134 -9.64 25.46 19.22
C VAL A 134 -8.80 26.33 18.29
N ASP A 135 -7.66 26.76 18.79
CA ASP A 135 -6.68 27.46 17.96
C ASP A 135 -5.98 26.44 17.06
N LEU A 136 -6.33 26.45 15.78
CA LEU A 136 -5.76 25.58 14.76
C LEU A 136 -4.47 26.15 14.15
N ASP A 137 -4.07 27.36 14.52
CA ASP A 137 -2.85 27.99 14.06
C ASP A 137 -1.71 27.90 15.09
N ASP A 138 -1.99 27.35 16.28
CA ASP A 138 -1.00 27.11 17.34
C ASP A 138 -0.34 25.73 17.18
N PRO A 139 0.98 25.60 17.00
CA PRO A 139 1.72 24.33 17.02
C PRO A 139 1.51 23.49 18.30
N ALA A 140 1.22 24.12 19.44
CA ALA A 140 0.92 23.38 20.68
C ALA A 140 -0.33 22.49 20.52
N THR A 141 -1.29 22.88 19.69
CA THR A 141 -2.46 22.07 19.37
C THR A 141 -2.06 20.81 18.59
N THR A 142 -1.11 20.88 17.65
CA THR A 142 -0.58 19.70 16.94
C THR A 142 0.11 18.73 17.91
N VAL A 143 0.94 19.26 18.84
CA VAL A 143 1.60 18.43 19.86
C VAL A 143 0.55 17.75 20.76
N ALA A 144 -0.52 18.45 21.13
CA ALA A 144 -1.62 17.87 21.90
C ALA A 144 -2.36 16.76 21.12
N LEU A 145 -2.60 16.94 19.82
CA LEU A 145 -3.21 15.91 18.97
C LEU A 145 -2.32 14.67 18.82
N LEU A 146 -1.00 14.86 18.70
CA LEU A 146 -0.03 13.74 18.71
C LEU A 146 -0.06 12.99 20.04
N LYS A 147 -0.20 13.67 21.17
CA LYS A 147 -0.31 13.04 22.49
C LYS A 147 -1.57 12.21 22.65
N LEU A 148 -2.62 12.52 21.91
CA LEU A 148 -3.88 11.75 21.84
C LEU A 148 -3.82 10.61 20.82
N ASN A 149 -2.72 10.41 20.09
CA ASN A 149 -2.62 9.53 18.92
C ASN A 149 -3.69 9.83 17.85
N ALA A 150 -4.12 11.08 17.76
CA ALA A 150 -5.18 11.51 16.86
C ALA A 150 -4.68 11.89 15.46
N VAL A 151 -3.39 12.12 15.27
CA VAL A 151 -2.82 12.40 13.95
C VAL A 151 -2.60 11.08 13.21
N VAL A 152 -3.34 10.86 12.14
CA VAL A 152 -3.31 9.60 11.39
C VAL A 152 -1.92 9.34 10.83
N GLY A 153 -1.34 8.18 11.19
CA GLY A 153 -0.06 7.72 10.67
C GLY A 153 1.18 8.37 11.27
N LEU A 154 1.04 9.23 12.29
CA LEU A 154 2.15 9.79 13.04
C LEU A 154 2.04 9.39 14.52
N GLN A 155 3.13 8.82 15.06
CA GLN A 155 3.25 8.49 16.48
C GLN A 155 4.20 9.46 17.17
N GLY A 156 3.71 10.14 18.23
CA GLY A 156 4.52 11.00 19.07
C GLY A 156 5.11 10.22 20.25
N PHE A 157 6.42 10.38 20.48
CA PHE A 157 7.11 9.80 21.63
C PHE A 157 7.41 10.92 22.65
N PHE A 158 6.84 10.79 23.83
CA PHE A 158 6.86 11.83 24.84
C PHE A 158 7.69 11.41 26.06
N GLN A 159 8.43 12.39 26.63
CA GLN A 159 8.99 12.28 27.96
C GLN A 159 8.32 13.36 28.82
N ALA A 160 7.48 12.94 29.76
CA ALA A 160 6.49 13.81 30.39
C ALA A 160 5.59 14.48 29.32
N ASP A 161 5.61 15.81 29.26
CA ASP A 161 4.83 16.56 28.26
C ASP A 161 5.64 17.01 27.02
N ASN A 162 6.94 16.71 26.99
CA ASN A 162 7.80 17.10 25.89
C ASN A 162 7.80 16.05 24.79
N LEU A 163 7.51 16.46 23.55
CA LEU A 163 7.65 15.63 22.36
C LEU A 163 9.14 15.44 22.04
N ASN A 164 9.66 14.22 22.26
CA ASN A 164 11.07 13.90 22.10
C ASN A 164 11.41 13.25 20.76
N SER A 165 10.44 12.58 20.15
CA SER A 165 10.62 11.97 18.84
C SER A 165 9.25 11.78 18.16
N VAL A 166 9.28 11.47 16.86
CA VAL A 166 8.13 11.02 16.08
C VAL A 166 8.54 9.86 15.19
N GLY A 167 7.60 8.97 14.95
CA GLY A 167 7.69 7.92 13.95
C GLY A 167 6.49 7.94 13.03
N ILE A 168 6.57 7.21 11.91
CA ILE A 168 5.49 7.06 10.96
C ILE A 168 4.92 5.63 10.99
N THR A 169 3.69 5.46 10.51
CA THR A 169 3.04 4.15 10.40
C THR A 169 2.47 3.96 9.00
N CYS A 170 2.05 2.73 8.64
CA CYS A 170 1.44 2.45 7.34
C CYS A 170 0.26 3.38 7.04
N ALA A 171 -0.47 3.80 8.09
CA ALA A 171 -1.63 4.65 7.97
C ALA A 171 -1.32 6.07 7.43
N VAL A 172 -0.09 6.57 7.50
CA VAL A 172 0.23 7.94 7.00
C VAL A 172 -0.06 8.06 5.50
N CYS A 173 0.31 7.03 4.73
CA CYS A 173 0.12 7.00 3.27
C CYS A 173 -1.19 6.31 2.86
N HIS A 174 -1.62 5.30 3.62
CA HIS A 174 -2.71 4.40 3.23
C HIS A 174 -3.95 4.51 4.11
N THR A 175 -4.18 5.68 4.73
CA THR A 175 -5.43 6.01 5.43
C THR A 175 -5.81 7.46 5.16
N THR A 176 -7.04 7.69 4.75
CA THR A 176 -7.68 9.01 4.78
C THR A 176 -8.78 9.03 5.85
N VAL A 177 -9.59 10.09 5.89
CA VAL A 177 -10.75 10.20 6.79
C VAL A 177 -11.98 10.64 6.00
N ASP A 178 -13.18 10.32 6.53
CA ASP A 178 -14.47 10.59 5.90
C ASP A 178 -14.91 12.06 5.98
N ASN A 179 -14.10 12.94 6.55
CA ASN A 179 -14.40 14.36 6.76
C ASN A 179 -15.69 14.63 7.58
N SER A 180 -16.15 13.68 8.39
CA SER A 180 -17.41 13.77 9.12
C SER A 180 -17.45 14.91 10.15
N LEU A 181 -16.30 15.39 10.62
CA LEU A 181 -16.24 16.55 11.52
C LEU A 181 -15.86 17.84 10.77
N ALA A 182 -14.83 17.79 9.96
CA ALA A 182 -14.35 18.87 9.09
C ALA A 182 -13.43 18.27 8.01
N PHE A 183 -13.06 19.06 6.99
CA PHE A 183 -12.11 18.60 5.99
C PHE A 183 -10.79 18.15 6.64
N GLY A 184 -10.40 16.90 6.37
CA GLY A 184 -9.23 16.26 6.97
C GLY A 184 -9.42 15.77 8.42
N ILE A 185 -10.63 15.88 9.00
CA ILE A 185 -10.96 15.41 10.36
C ILE A 185 -12.22 14.54 10.30
N GLY A 186 -12.11 13.25 10.62
CA GLY A 186 -13.21 12.31 10.53
C GLY A 186 -12.82 10.90 10.97
N HIS A 187 -13.68 9.92 10.70
CA HIS A 187 -13.40 8.51 10.94
C HIS A 187 -12.41 7.96 9.91
N ARG A 188 -11.52 7.08 10.35
CA ARG A 188 -10.48 6.49 9.49
C ARG A 188 -11.07 5.62 8.39
N LEU A 189 -10.51 5.74 7.20
CA LEU A 189 -10.74 4.87 6.05
C LEU A 189 -9.41 4.20 5.69
N ASP A 190 -9.10 3.11 6.38
CA ASP A 190 -7.87 2.35 6.16
C ASP A 190 -7.87 1.70 4.77
N GLY A 191 -6.71 1.63 4.15
CA GLY A 191 -6.54 1.16 2.77
C GLY A 191 -6.74 2.23 1.69
N TRP A 192 -7.37 3.36 2.03
CA TRP A 192 -7.57 4.45 1.09
C TRP A 192 -6.32 5.32 1.00
N ALA A 193 -5.73 5.40 -0.19
CA ALA A 193 -4.54 6.22 -0.39
C ALA A 193 -4.80 7.69 -0.02
N ASN A 194 -3.97 8.25 0.85
CA ASN A 194 -4.05 9.66 1.20
C ASN A 194 -3.51 10.54 0.06
N ARG A 195 -4.41 10.94 -0.82
CA ARG A 195 -4.09 11.73 -2.02
C ARG A 195 -3.70 13.17 -1.74
N ASP A 196 -3.96 13.66 -0.53
CA ASP A 196 -3.60 15.01 -0.11
C ASP A 196 -2.22 15.07 0.55
N LEU A 197 -1.66 13.94 0.96
CA LEU A 197 -0.40 13.87 1.70
C LEU A 197 0.78 14.34 0.86
N ASP A 198 1.37 15.45 1.21
CA ASP A 198 2.60 15.97 0.59
C ASP A 198 3.83 15.46 1.35
N VAL A 199 4.17 14.18 1.08
CA VAL A 199 5.30 13.49 1.72
C VAL A 199 6.58 14.30 1.54
N GLY A 200 6.81 14.82 0.34
CA GLY A 200 8.02 15.58 0.04
C GLY A 200 8.15 16.82 0.91
N LYS A 201 7.10 17.63 1.03
CA LYS A 201 7.15 18.84 1.89
C LYS A 201 7.25 18.50 3.37
N ILE A 202 6.61 17.42 3.82
CA ILE A 202 6.72 16.97 5.21
C ILE A 202 8.17 16.62 5.53
N VAL A 203 8.82 15.82 4.69
CA VAL A 203 10.22 15.45 4.87
C VAL A 203 11.15 16.66 4.71
N ALA A 204 10.88 17.54 3.74
CA ALA A 204 11.64 18.77 3.52
C ALA A 204 11.60 19.76 4.70
N ALA A 205 10.57 19.67 5.57
CA ALA A 205 10.48 20.47 6.79
C ALA A 205 11.47 20.02 7.89
N ALA A 206 12.06 18.83 7.76
CA ALA A 206 13.03 18.33 8.73
C ALA A 206 14.26 19.26 8.83
N PRO A 207 14.71 19.57 10.06
CA PRO A 207 15.88 20.43 10.27
C PRO A 207 17.19 19.84 9.76
N ASN A 208 17.28 18.50 9.75
CA ASN A 208 18.49 17.79 9.36
C ASN A 208 18.21 16.81 8.21
N LEU A 209 18.59 17.17 7.00
CA LEU A 209 18.51 16.31 5.81
C LEU A 209 19.85 15.62 5.49
N SER A 210 20.86 15.70 6.37
CA SER A 210 22.16 15.07 6.15
C SER A 210 22.10 13.56 5.91
N PRO A 211 21.17 12.77 6.50
CA PRO A 211 21.05 11.36 6.16
C PRO A 211 20.78 11.12 4.66
N PHE A 212 19.86 11.85 4.06
CA PHE A 212 19.61 11.77 2.62
C PHE A 212 20.75 12.37 1.78
N SER A 213 21.27 13.52 2.20
CA SER A 213 22.40 14.19 1.53
C SER A 213 23.61 13.26 1.43
N ASN A 214 23.96 12.57 2.52
CA ASN A 214 25.07 11.63 2.57
C ASN A 214 24.80 10.37 1.73
N LEU A 215 23.60 9.82 1.81
CA LEU A 215 23.21 8.62 1.07
C LEU A 215 23.23 8.87 -0.45
N LEU A 216 22.73 10.02 -0.87
CA LEU A 216 22.54 10.36 -2.29
C LEU A 216 23.76 11.08 -2.90
N GLY A 217 24.72 11.53 -2.07
CA GLY A 217 25.91 12.26 -2.53
C GLY A 217 25.59 13.65 -3.09
N VAL A 218 24.52 14.31 -2.63
CA VAL A 218 24.07 15.63 -3.07
C VAL A 218 23.93 16.59 -1.88
N SER A 219 23.80 17.90 -2.13
CA SER A 219 23.60 18.87 -1.03
C SER A 219 22.21 18.73 -0.38
N GLN A 220 22.06 19.15 0.88
CA GLN A 220 20.75 19.20 1.55
C GLN A 220 19.77 20.13 0.82
N ASP A 221 20.24 21.19 0.18
CA ASP A 221 19.39 22.09 -0.62
C ASP A 221 18.85 21.38 -1.87
N THR A 222 19.67 20.56 -2.52
CA THR A 222 19.22 19.70 -3.64
C THR A 222 18.16 18.69 -3.15
N VAL A 223 18.41 18.03 -2.02
CA VAL A 223 17.42 17.12 -1.42
C VAL A 223 16.10 17.85 -1.18
N ARG A 224 16.14 19.02 -0.55
CA ARG A 224 14.95 19.82 -0.25
C ARG A 224 14.21 20.28 -1.50
N ALA A 225 14.92 20.70 -2.54
CA ALA A 225 14.33 21.12 -3.81
C ALA A 225 13.58 19.97 -4.49
N VAL A 226 14.20 18.77 -4.57
CA VAL A 226 13.57 17.59 -5.14
C VAL A 226 12.35 17.16 -4.35
N LEU A 227 12.44 17.06 -3.00
CA LEU A 227 11.32 16.72 -2.13
C LEU A 227 10.14 17.67 -2.35
N ASN A 228 10.37 18.98 -2.40
CA ASN A 228 9.32 19.97 -2.61
C ASN A 228 8.64 19.89 -3.99
N SER A 229 9.27 19.23 -4.97
CA SER A 229 8.72 19.07 -6.32
C SER A 229 7.74 17.91 -6.49
N TRP A 230 7.67 16.96 -5.52
CA TRP A 230 6.85 15.76 -5.68
C TRP A 230 5.34 16.05 -5.73
N GLY A 231 4.87 16.92 -4.85
CA GLY A 231 3.46 17.29 -4.74
C GLY A 231 2.60 16.24 -4.01
N PRO A 232 1.32 16.58 -3.76
CA PRO A 232 0.42 15.77 -2.94
C PRO A 232 0.16 14.37 -3.49
N GLY A 233 0.09 13.39 -2.58
CA GLY A 233 -0.23 11.99 -2.87
C GLY A 233 0.86 11.23 -3.61
N LYS A 234 2.09 11.76 -3.62
CA LYS A 234 3.25 11.18 -4.32
C LYS A 234 4.46 11.05 -3.41
N PHE A 235 5.28 10.04 -3.69
CA PHE A 235 6.64 9.95 -3.15
C PHE A 235 7.51 9.09 -4.08
N ASP A 236 8.82 9.20 -3.96
CA ASP A 236 9.78 8.39 -4.71
C ASP A 236 10.26 7.21 -3.84
N ALA A 237 9.61 6.06 -4.01
CA ALA A 237 9.92 4.83 -3.27
C ALA A 237 11.31 4.26 -3.60
N GLU A 238 11.81 4.52 -4.80
CA GLU A 238 13.08 4.00 -5.28
C GLU A 238 14.27 4.93 -5.02
N LEU A 239 14.05 6.10 -4.40
CA LEU A 239 15.15 7.07 -4.18
C LEU A 239 16.32 6.46 -3.39
N ILE A 240 16.02 5.62 -2.40
CA ILE A 240 17.02 4.95 -1.56
C ILE A 240 17.70 3.75 -2.25
N LEU A 241 17.19 3.34 -3.40
CA LEU A 241 17.71 2.22 -4.18
C LEU A 241 18.63 2.69 -5.29
N ASP A 242 18.20 3.68 -6.07
CA ASP A 242 18.89 4.09 -7.30
C ASP A 242 19.32 5.56 -7.35
N GLY A 243 18.71 6.45 -6.55
CA GLY A 243 18.99 7.88 -6.53
C GLY A 243 18.72 8.62 -7.84
N LYS A 244 18.02 8.01 -8.80
CA LYS A 244 17.83 8.58 -10.13
C LYS A 244 17.05 9.90 -10.13
N ALA A 245 16.11 10.05 -9.20
CA ALA A 245 15.37 11.30 -9.02
C ALA A 245 16.26 12.49 -8.62
N PHE A 246 17.48 12.22 -8.18
CA PHE A 246 18.51 13.23 -7.82
C PHE A 246 19.63 13.32 -8.83
N ASN A 247 19.53 12.61 -9.96
CA ASN A 247 20.48 12.70 -11.07
C ASN A 247 20.08 13.83 -12.01
N PRO A 248 20.86 14.92 -12.11
CA PRO A 248 20.51 16.07 -12.95
C PRO A 248 20.43 15.76 -14.45
N GLN A 249 20.96 14.62 -14.89
CA GLN A 249 20.86 14.17 -16.28
C GLN A 249 19.53 13.49 -16.61
N GLN A 250 18.85 12.95 -15.63
CA GLN A 250 17.57 12.23 -15.80
C GLN A 250 16.38 12.99 -15.21
N VAL A 251 16.62 13.74 -14.14
CA VAL A 251 15.58 14.51 -13.44
C VAL A 251 16.11 15.92 -13.16
N THR A 252 15.37 16.93 -13.54
CA THR A 252 15.65 18.32 -13.21
C THR A 252 14.58 18.80 -12.23
N ASP A 253 14.98 19.26 -11.05
CA ASP A 253 14.09 19.76 -10.01
C ASP A 253 12.95 18.78 -9.66
N GLY A 254 13.26 17.47 -9.65
CA GLY A 254 12.27 16.42 -9.37
C GLY A 254 11.37 16.03 -10.54
N VAL A 255 11.54 16.65 -11.71
CA VAL A 255 10.79 16.34 -12.93
C VAL A 255 11.63 15.49 -13.88
N VAL A 256 11.08 14.40 -14.37
CA VAL A 256 11.75 13.52 -15.36
C VAL A 256 12.01 14.30 -16.65
N THR A 257 13.27 14.39 -17.05
CA THR A 257 13.68 15.16 -18.23
C THR A 257 12.92 14.72 -19.49
N GLY A 258 12.27 15.68 -20.14
CA GLY A 258 11.52 15.47 -21.39
C GLY A 258 10.08 14.97 -21.21
N THR A 259 9.60 14.75 -19.99
CA THR A 259 8.23 14.26 -19.74
C THR A 259 7.32 15.27 -19.02
N ASN A 260 7.88 16.26 -18.34
CA ASN A 260 7.19 17.21 -17.45
C ASN A 260 6.43 16.53 -16.29
N VAL A 261 6.82 15.30 -15.92
CA VAL A 261 6.26 14.55 -14.78
C VAL A 261 7.31 14.41 -13.68
N PRO A 262 6.91 14.51 -12.41
CA PRO A 262 7.84 14.28 -11.29
C PRO A 262 8.34 12.84 -11.28
N GLY A 263 9.56 12.64 -10.75
CA GLY A 263 10.13 11.30 -10.54
C GLY A 263 9.35 10.47 -9.48
N ALA A 264 8.59 11.14 -8.63
CA ALA A 264 7.76 10.50 -7.61
C ALA A 264 6.48 9.88 -8.20
N THR A 265 6.07 8.75 -7.64
CA THR A 265 4.87 8.01 -8.03
C THR A 265 3.71 8.26 -7.08
N LEU A 266 2.49 8.07 -7.58
CA LEU A 266 1.28 8.15 -6.76
C LEU A 266 1.22 6.99 -5.76
N ILE A 267 0.85 7.29 -4.53
CA ILE A 267 0.55 6.30 -3.50
C ILE A 267 -0.60 5.40 -3.99
N PRO A 268 -0.40 4.08 -4.12
CA PRO A 268 -1.47 3.17 -4.55
C PRO A 268 -2.50 2.96 -3.43
N ASN A 269 -3.71 2.54 -3.79
CA ASN A 269 -4.68 2.07 -2.82
C ASN A 269 -4.19 0.76 -2.17
N ALA A 270 -4.50 0.57 -0.89
CA ALA A 270 -4.20 -0.64 -0.11
C ALA A 270 -5.50 -1.32 0.37
N PHE A 271 -6.60 -1.20 -0.39
CA PHE A 271 -7.85 -1.93 -0.21
C PHE A 271 -8.09 -2.88 -1.39
N GLY A 272 -8.93 -3.90 -1.19
CA GLY A 272 -9.29 -4.86 -2.24
C GLY A 272 -8.11 -5.65 -2.78
N LEU A 273 -7.13 -5.96 -1.90
CA LEU A 273 -5.87 -6.61 -2.30
C LEU A 273 -5.94 -8.14 -2.32
N ALA A 274 -7.04 -8.73 -1.80
CA ALA A 274 -7.20 -10.17 -1.80
C ALA A 274 -7.43 -10.73 -3.21
N GLY A 275 -6.89 -11.91 -3.49
CA GLY A 275 -7.12 -12.64 -4.73
C GLY A 275 -6.00 -12.57 -5.76
N TYR A 276 -5.01 -11.69 -5.60
CA TYR A 276 -3.86 -11.60 -6.48
C TYR A 276 -2.56 -11.36 -5.71
N ASN A 277 -1.41 -11.63 -6.31
CA ASN A 277 -0.14 -11.73 -5.60
C ASN A 277 0.91 -10.68 -5.97
N GLN A 278 0.66 -9.85 -6.97
CA GLN A 278 1.56 -8.77 -7.36
C GLN A 278 0.88 -7.43 -7.14
N HIS A 279 1.52 -6.59 -6.34
CA HIS A 279 1.01 -5.30 -5.91
C HIS A 279 1.94 -4.18 -6.35
N THR A 280 1.52 -2.93 -6.17
CA THR A 280 2.19 -1.74 -6.64
C THR A 280 2.21 -1.57 -8.16
N TRP A 281 2.73 -0.43 -8.64
CA TRP A 281 2.66 -0.07 -10.06
C TRP A 281 3.44 -1.03 -10.98
N THR A 282 4.56 -1.57 -10.49
CA THR A 282 5.44 -2.42 -11.28
C THR A 282 5.23 -3.91 -10.99
N GLY A 283 4.53 -4.26 -9.92
CA GLY A 283 4.37 -5.63 -9.46
C GLY A 283 5.68 -6.31 -8.99
N ALA A 284 6.81 -5.71 -9.24
CA ALA A 284 8.15 -6.27 -8.97
C ALA A 284 8.45 -6.42 -7.48
N TRP A 285 7.77 -5.67 -6.64
CA TRP A 285 7.91 -5.71 -5.19
C TRP A 285 6.99 -6.75 -4.53
N GLY A 286 6.40 -7.64 -5.33
CA GLY A 286 5.81 -8.91 -4.92
C GLY A 286 4.46 -8.80 -4.20
N THR A 287 4.27 -9.72 -3.25
CA THR A 287 3.06 -9.83 -2.42
C THR A 287 2.98 -8.69 -1.40
N VAL A 288 1.79 -8.49 -0.80
CA VAL A 288 1.60 -7.55 0.31
C VAL A 288 2.56 -7.81 1.45
N SER A 289 2.82 -9.07 1.80
CA SER A 289 3.78 -9.42 2.86
C SER A 289 5.21 -9.00 2.53
N TYR A 290 5.67 -9.23 1.29
CA TYR A 290 6.98 -8.76 0.83
C TYR A 290 7.05 -7.23 0.88
N TRP A 291 6.02 -6.57 0.33
CA TRP A 291 5.93 -5.11 0.32
C TRP A 291 5.98 -4.51 1.72
N ASN A 292 5.26 -5.11 2.68
CA ASN A 292 5.31 -4.70 4.08
C ASN A 292 6.72 -4.80 4.68
N ALA A 293 7.44 -5.89 4.40
CA ALA A 293 8.82 -6.06 4.88
C ALA A 293 9.75 -5.02 4.26
N PHE A 294 9.64 -4.79 2.95
CA PHE A 294 10.41 -3.78 2.22
C PHE A 294 10.16 -2.37 2.76
N VAL A 295 8.89 -1.96 2.85
CA VAL A 295 8.51 -0.62 3.32
C VAL A 295 8.94 -0.42 4.76
N ALA A 296 8.62 -1.35 5.66
CA ALA A 296 8.97 -1.23 7.08
C ALA A 296 10.49 -1.15 7.30
N ALA A 297 11.27 -1.94 6.56
CA ALA A 297 12.72 -2.00 6.75
C ALA A 297 13.46 -0.86 6.04
N LEU A 298 13.09 -0.53 4.80
CA LEU A 298 13.87 0.39 3.95
C LEU A 298 13.23 1.78 3.82
N GLU A 299 11.92 1.88 3.55
CA GLU A 299 11.27 3.19 3.35
C GLU A 299 10.95 3.90 4.68
N MET A 300 10.47 3.14 5.68
CA MET A 300 10.21 3.69 7.03
C MET A 300 11.47 3.75 7.88
N HIS A 301 12.54 3.01 7.53
CA HIS A 301 13.76 2.87 8.35
C HIS A 301 13.52 2.17 9.69
N GLY A 302 12.61 1.19 9.72
CA GLY A 302 12.34 0.36 10.90
C GLY A 302 13.47 -0.63 11.20
N ILE A 303 13.43 -1.23 12.38
CA ILE A 303 14.44 -2.15 12.89
C ILE A 303 13.96 -3.59 12.63
N GLY A 304 14.57 -4.28 11.67
CA GLY A 304 14.20 -5.65 11.33
C GLY A 304 15.07 -6.27 10.25
N ARG A 305 14.77 -7.52 9.94
CA ARG A 305 15.44 -8.27 8.88
C ARG A 305 14.77 -8.00 7.54
N PHE A 306 15.60 -7.89 6.51
CA PHE A 306 15.14 -7.83 5.13
C PHE A 306 16.20 -8.43 4.20
N PHE A 307 15.76 -9.20 3.21
CA PHE A 307 16.62 -9.81 2.23
C PHE A 307 15.99 -9.81 0.84
N ASP A 308 16.66 -9.18 -0.14
CA ASP A 308 16.32 -9.27 -1.56
C ASP A 308 17.61 -9.18 -2.40
N PRO A 309 18.12 -10.31 -2.92
CA PRO A 309 19.38 -10.33 -3.68
C PRO A 309 19.33 -9.53 -4.98
N ARG A 310 18.14 -9.18 -5.50
CA ARG A 310 17.99 -8.34 -6.70
C ARG A 310 18.56 -6.95 -6.49
N LEU A 311 18.56 -6.44 -5.25
CA LEU A 311 19.10 -5.14 -4.89
C LEU A 311 20.63 -5.06 -4.93
N ASN A 312 21.35 -6.19 -5.05
CA ASN A 312 22.81 -6.22 -5.26
C ASN A 312 23.24 -5.82 -6.68
N ASN A 313 22.29 -5.54 -7.59
CA ASN A 313 22.60 -5.10 -8.94
C ASN A 313 23.02 -3.62 -8.94
N ALA A 314 24.30 -3.35 -8.83
CA ALA A 314 24.86 -1.99 -8.79
C ALA A 314 24.59 -1.16 -10.05
N ALA A 315 24.37 -1.79 -11.21
CA ALA A 315 24.01 -1.06 -12.44
C ALA A 315 22.58 -0.50 -12.38
N LYS A 316 21.68 -1.20 -11.67
CA LYS A 316 20.27 -0.83 -11.53
C LYS A 316 19.98 -0.09 -10.23
N PHE A 317 20.55 -0.55 -9.12
CA PHE A 317 20.36 -0.09 -7.76
C PHE A 317 21.68 0.30 -7.09
N PRO A 318 22.40 1.31 -7.61
CA PRO A 318 23.75 1.65 -7.15
C PRO A 318 23.79 2.00 -5.65
N ILE A 319 22.79 2.68 -5.13
CA ILE A 319 22.73 3.07 -3.71
C ILE A 319 22.46 1.85 -2.84
N ALA A 320 21.49 1.04 -3.19
CA ALA A 320 21.16 -0.16 -2.42
C ALA A 320 22.33 -1.15 -2.37
N ALA A 321 23.00 -1.38 -3.51
CA ALA A 321 24.15 -2.25 -3.60
C ALA A 321 25.33 -1.72 -2.77
N ALA A 322 25.62 -0.40 -2.82
CA ALA A 322 26.71 0.20 -2.07
C ALA A 322 26.49 0.19 -0.55
N ASN A 323 25.22 0.23 -0.10
CA ASN A 323 24.86 0.28 1.31
C ASN A 323 24.39 -1.07 1.90
N GLY A 324 24.44 -2.17 1.13
CA GLY A 324 24.06 -3.49 1.61
C GLY A 324 22.56 -3.68 1.87
N PHE A 325 21.68 -2.90 1.22
CA PHE A 325 20.23 -2.97 1.42
C PHE A 325 19.60 -4.26 0.93
N ALA A 326 20.35 -5.05 0.15
CA ALA A 326 19.93 -6.39 -0.28
C ALA A 326 19.94 -7.43 0.83
N ASP A 327 20.71 -7.21 1.90
CA ASP A 327 20.84 -8.12 3.03
C ASP A 327 21.11 -7.31 4.30
N LEU A 328 20.03 -6.86 4.93
CA LEU A 328 20.15 -6.12 6.18
C LEU A 328 20.70 -7.02 7.29
N PRO A 329 21.44 -6.45 8.27
CA PRO A 329 22.09 -7.20 9.33
C PRO A 329 21.15 -8.18 10.03
N HIS A 330 21.60 -9.41 10.22
CA HIS A 330 20.91 -10.41 11.02
C HIS A 330 20.99 -10.02 12.49
N ILE A 331 19.92 -9.39 12.97
CA ILE A 331 19.75 -9.00 14.38
C ILE A 331 19.06 -10.12 15.15
N ASP A 332 19.19 -10.08 16.48
CA ASP A 332 18.47 -11.02 17.35
C ASP A 332 16.95 -10.91 17.12
N PRO A 333 16.22 -12.06 17.15
CA PRO A 333 14.77 -12.06 16.95
C PRO A 333 14.00 -11.12 17.92
N GLU A 334 14.54 -10.89 19.12
CA GLU A 334 13.94 -9.99 20.11
C GLU A 334 14.09 -8.50 19.71
N GLN A 335 15.12 -8.17 18.95
CA GLN A 335 15.37 -6.82 18.44
C GLN A 335 14.64 -6.56 17.11
N ASP A 336 14.24 -7.62 16.39
CA ASP A 336 13.48 -7.53 15.16
C ASP A 336 12.04 -7.08 15.45
N ARG A 337 11.72 -5.85 15.09
CA ARG A 337 10.42 -5.23 15.31
C ARG A 337 9.47 -5.43 14.13
N ILE A 338 9.92 -6.05 13.03
CA ILE A 338 9.17 -6.19 11.79
C ILE A 338 8.64 -7.62 11.64
N THR A 339 9.51 -8.61 11.59
CA THR A 339 9.19 -9.96 11.09
C THR A 339 7.99 -10.60 11.80
N LYS A 340 7.91 -10.51 13.12
CA LYS A 340 6.81 -11.13 13.91
C LYS A 340 5.43 -10.50 13.66
N LYS A 341 5.38 -9.29 13.11
CA LYS A 341 4.14 -8.54 12.85
C LYS A 341 3.62 -8.75 11.43
N LEU A 342 4.46 -9.24 10.50
CA LEU A 342 4.08 -9.43 9.10
C LEU A 342 2.85 -10.34 8.91
N PRO A 343 2.65 -11.45 9.65
CA PRO A 343 1.49 -12.31 9.45
C PRO A 343 0.16 -11.59 9.71
N SER A 344 0.01 -10.93 10.85
CA SER A 344 -1.21 -10.21 11.21
C SER A 344 -1.42 -8.95 10.36
N LEU A 345 -0.36 -8.19 10.07
CA LEU A 345 -0.40 -7.04 9.19
C LEU A 345 -0.85 -7.42 7.77
N HIS A 346 -0.29 -8.50 7.20
CA HIS A 346 -0.68 -9.03 5.90
C HIS A 346 -2.16 -9.43 5.88
N PHE A 347 -2.59 -10.17 6.91
CA PHE A 347 -3.97 -10.63 7.02
C PHE A 347 -4.95 -9.45 7.10
N TYR A 348 -4.64 -8.43 7.92
CA TYR A 348 -5.46 -7.23 8.02
C TYR A 348 -5.59 -6.49 6.68
N GLN A 349 -4.49 -6.27 5.97
CA GLN A 349 -4.52 -5.55 4.69
C GLN A 349 -5.32 -6.30 3.62
N LEU A 350 -5.25 -7.65 3.58
CA LEU A 350 -6.07 -8.45 2.67
C LEU A 350 -7.55 -8.43 3.02
N ALA A 351 -7.90 -8.18 4.29
CA ALA A 351 -9.28 -8.09 4.75
C ALA A 351 -9.94 -6.73 4.49
N ILE A 352 -9.16 -5.69 4.13
CA ILE A 352 -9.72 -4.37 3.82
C ILE A 352 -10.50 -4.43 2.51
N PRO A 353 -11.83 -4.22 2.52
CA PRO A 353 -12.64 -4.29 1.31
C PRO A 353 -12.40 -3.07 0.43
N ALA A 354 -12.55 -3.24 -0.88
CA ALA A 354 -12.71 -2.08 -1.77
C ALA A 354 -14.03 -1.35 -1.44
N PRO A 355 -14.05 0.00 -1.52
CA PRO A 355 -15.29 0.76 -1.34
C PRO A 355 -16.31 0.44 -2.42
N GLU A 356 -17.58 0.44 -2.04
CA GLU A 356 -18.72 0.13 -2.93
C GLU A 356 -19.34 1.45 -3.43
N PRO A 357 -19.51 1.62 -4.75
CA PRO A 357 -20.16 2.79 -5.30
C PRO A 357 -21.69 2.72 -5.15
N GLN A 358 -22.34 3.88 -5.06
CA GLN A 358 -23.79 3.99 -4.97
C GLN A 358 -24.41 4.30 -6.34
N PRO A 359 -25.26 3.39 -6.90
CA PRO A 359 -25.93 3.62 -8.18
C PRO A 359 -26.74 4.94 -8.18
N GLY A 360 -26.62 5.70 -9.25
CA GLY A 360 -27.31 7.00 -9.39
C GLY A 360 -26.70 8.16 -8.59
N VAL A 361 -25.65 7.88 -7.76
CA VAL A 361 -24.88 8.88 -7.00
C VAL A 361 -23.46 8.95 -7.52
N ASP A 362 -22.77 7.82 -7.52
CA ASP A 362 -21.37 7.74 -7.92
C ASP A 362 -21.20 7.46 -9.42
N PHE A 363 -22.16 6.81 -10.03
CA PHE A 363 -22.17 6.47 -11.46
C PHE A 363 -23.61 6.41 -12.02
N ASP A 364 -23.75 6.50 -13.35
CA ASP A 364 -25.01 6.27 -14.07
C ASP A 364 -25.20 4.78 -14.33
N PRO A 365 -26.20 4.11 -13.70
CA PRO A 365 -26.41 2.67 -13.87
C PRO A 365 -26.74 2.23 -15.31
N ALA A 366 -27.47 3.05 -16.07
CA ALA A 366 -27.84 2.73 -17.44
C ALA A 366 -26.64 2.84 -18.39
N ALA A 367 -25.77 3.83 -18.16
CA ALA A 367 -24.51 3.95 -18.89
C ALA A 367 -23.51 2.84 -18.49
N ALA A 368 -23.44 2.51 -17.21
CA ALA A 368 -22.59 1.42 -16.71
C ALA A 368 -22.95 0.08 -17.32
N ALA A 369 -24.25 -0.27 -17.40
CA ALA A 369 -24.70 -1.50 -18.06
C ALA A 369 -24.30 -1.60 -19.54
N ARG A 370 -24.30 -0.49 -20.29
CA ARG A 370 -23.77 -0.48 -21.67
C ARG A 370 -22.25 -0.55 -21.68
N GLY A 371 -21.61 0.04 -20.66
CA GLY A 371 -20.15 0.04 -20.50
C GLY A 371 -19.59 -1.34 -20.20
N ASP A 372 -20.30 -2.18 -19.47
CA ASP A 372 -19.96 -3.57 -19.17
C ASP A 372 -19.84 -4.40 -20.46
N GLU A 373 -20.87 -4.35 -21.33
CA GLU A 373 -20.82 -5.02 -22.65
C GLU A 373 -19.62 -4.53 -23.50
N LEU A 374 -19.27 -3.25 -23.39
CA LEU A 374 -18.12 -2.68 -24.09
C LEU A 374 -16.80 -3.12 -23.45
N PHE A 375 -16.71 -3.17 -22.12
CA PHE A 375 -15.51 -3.54 -21.37
C PHE A 375 -15.03 -4.94 -21.74
N SER A 376 -15.94 -5.91 -21.78
CA SER A 376 -15.66 -7.29 -22.18
C SER A 376 -15.64 -7.52 -23.68
N GLY A 377 -16.20 -6.58 -24.47
CA GLY A 377 -16.33 -6.66 -25.92
C GLY A 377 -15.37 -5.75 -26.68
N LYS A 378 -15.92 -4.69 -27.30
CA LYS A 378 -15.21 -3.80 -28.23
C LYS A 378 -14.02 -3.07 -27.57
N ALA A 379 -14.12 -2.71 -26.29
CA ALA A 379 -13.05 -2.00 -25.57
C ALA A 379 -11.90 -2.91 -25.12
N LYS A 380 -12.11 -4.24 -25.07
CA LYS A 380 -11.09 -5.25 -24.72
C LYS A 380 -10.39 -5.02 -23.36
N CYS A 381 -11.04 -4.34 -22.45
CA CYS A 381 -10.44 -4.06 -21.14
C CYS A 381 -10.26 -5.35 -20.32
N ASN A 382 -11.19 -6.30 -20.48
CA ASN A 382 -11.17 -7.60 -19.81
C ASN A 382 -9.99 -8.50 -20.26
N ASP A 383 -9.30 -8.20 -21.35
CA ASP A 383 -8.09 -8.93 -21.75
C ASP A 383 -6.98 -8.83 -20.68
N CYS A 384 -6.94 -7.71 -19.93
CA CYS A 384 -6.00 -7.47 -18.84
C CYS A 384 -6.69 -7.32 -17.47
N HIS A 385 -7.85 -6.65 -17.41
CA HIS A 385 -8.61 -6.43 -16.17
C HIS A 385 -9.65 -7.53 -15.96
N VAL A 386 -9.20 -8.74 -15.59
CA VAL A 386 -10.01 -9.97 -15.51
C VAL A 386 -10.96 -9.93 -14.30
N GLU A 387 -12.25 -10.13 -14.55
CA GLU A 387 -13.26 -10.22 -13.50
C GLU A 387 -13.13 -11.51 -12.65
N PRO A 388 -13.51 -11.46 -11.37
CA PRO A 388 -13.98 -10.34 -10.55
C PRO A 388 -12.81 -9.57 -9.88
N LEU A 389 -11.57 -9.81 -10.26
CA LEU A 389 -10.40 -9.18 -9.68
C LEU A 389 -10.09 -7.80 -10.31
N TRP A 390 -10.57 -7.57 -11.53
CA TRP A 390 -10.24 -6.42 -12.38
C TRP A 390 -8.74 -6.14 -12.45
N THR A 391 -7.96 -7.22 -12.37
CA THR A 391 -6.51 -7.32 -12.57
C THR A 391 -6.19 -8.75 -12.99
N GLU A 392 -4.97 -9.00 -13.46
CA GLU A 392 -4.56 -10.33 -13.88
C GLU A 392 -4.16 -11.19 -12.68
N PRO A 393 -4.70 -12.39 -12.55
CA PRO A 393 -4.22 -13.37 -11.58
C PRO A 393 -2.85 -13.92 -12.00
N GLY A 394 -2.05 -14.40 -11.03
CA GLY A 394 -0.77 -15.02 -11.31
C GLY A 394 0.34 -13.99 -11.58
N TRP A 395 1.24 -14.32 -12.51
CA TRP A 395 2.47 -13.56 -12.78
C TRP A 395 2.44 -13.00 -14.21
N ASN A 396 1.53 -12.05 -14.47
CA ASN A 396 1.47 -11.36 -15.75
C ASN A 396 1.78 -9.87 -15.57
N LEU A 397 2.74 -9.38 -16.35
CA LEU A 397 3.25 -8.00 -16.31
C LEU A 397 3.45 -7.50 -17.73
N HIS A 398 3.29 -6.20 -17.92
CA HIS A 398 3.31 -5.56 -19.24
C HIS A 398 4.51 -4.63 -19.41
N THR A 399 5.16 -4.70 -20.56
CA THR A 399 6.22 -3.76 -20.90
C THR A 399 5.65 -2.34 -21.10
N PRO A 400 6.43 -1.29 -20.82
CA PRO A 400 6.02 0.08 -21.11
C PRO A 400 5.59 0.29 -22.56
N ALA A 401 6.29 -0.35 -23.51
CA ALA A 401 5.96 -0.29 -24.93
C ALA A 401 4.62 -0.94 -25.26
N GLU A 402 4.24 -2.01 -24.57
CA GLU A 402 2.95 -2.70 -24.76
C GLU A 402 1.77 -1.82 -24.38
N ILE A 403 1.86 -1.15 -23.25
CA ILE A 403 0.80 -0.27 -22.74
C ILE A 403 0.93 1.19 -23.20
N GLY A 404 2.00 1.54 -23.91
CA GLY A 404 2.18 2.85 -24.57
C GLY A 404 2.51 3.99 -23.60
N ILE A 405 3.27 3.71 -22.53
CA ILE A 405 3.79 4.74 -21.61
C ILE A 405 5.31 4.68 -21.53
N ASP A 406 5.92 5.64 -20.83
CA ASP A 406 7.38 5.64 -20.62
C ASP A 406 7.85 4.51 -19.69
N SER A 407 9.14 4.25 -19.72
CA SER A 407 9.78 3.20 -18.94
C SER A 407 10.38 3.67 -17.62
N PHE A 408 10.33 4.97 -17.30
CA PHE A 408 11.13 5.53 -16.20
C PHE A 408 10.92 4.78 -14.87
N GLN A 409 9.66 4.59 -14.46
CA GLN A 409 9.35 3.86 -13.23
C GLN A 409 9.64 2.35 -13.35
N ALA A 410 9.32 1.75 -14.50
CA ALA A 410 9.60 0.33 -14.75
C ALA A 410 11.11 0.03 -14.72
N ASP A 411 11.93 0.92 -15.30
CA ASP A 411 13.40 0.80 -15.32
C ASP A 411 14.01 0.87 -13.91
N ARG A 412 13.29 1.42 -12.94
CA ARG A 412 13.68 1.52 -11.53
C ARG A 412 13.26 0.33 -10.68
N ALA A 413 12.44 -0.57 -11.23
CA ALA A 413 12.00 -1.80 -10.58
C ALA A 413 12.74 -3.02 -11.16
N PRO A 414 12.89 -4.14 -10.42
CA PRO A 414 13.68 -5.29 -10.83
C PRO A 414 13.38 -5.83 -12.22
N ASP A 415 12.10 -5.92 -12.59
CA ASP A 415 11.65 -6.62 -13.80
C ASP A 415 11.47 -5.71 -15.03
N GLY A 416 11.48 -4.39 -14.87
CA GLY A 416 11.37 -3.42 -15.97
C GLY A 416 9.99 -3.36 -16.63
N VAL A 417 8.92 -3.67 -15.89
CA VAL A 417 7.55 -3.84 -16.36
C VAL A 417 6.52 -3.18 -15.44
N TYR A 418 5.27 -3.12 -15.90
CA TYR A 418 4.14 -2.60 -15.13
C TYR A 418 3.12 -3.71 -14.83
N LYS A 419 2.44 -3.60 -13.70
CA LYS A 419 1.32 -4.44 -13.30
C LYS A 419 0.00 -3.82 -13.76
N THR A 420 -0.92 -4.65 -14.23
CA THR A 420 -2.33 -4.27 -14.41
C THR A 420 -2.95 -3.96 -13.04
N MET A 421 -3.26 -2.69 -12.78
CA MET A 421 -3.81 -2.27 -11.49
C MET A 421 -5.26 -2.69 -11.34
N ASN A 422 -5.63 -3.11 -10.12
CA ASN A 422 -7.02 -3.38 -9.75
C ASN A 422 -7.88 -2.11 -9.91
N LEU A 423 -9.05 -2.26 -10.53
CA LEU A 423 -9.98 -1.17 -10.80
C LEU A 423 -11.06 -0.98 -9.72
N ALA A 424 -11.18 -1.91 -8.76
CA ALA A 424 -12.18 -1.81 -7.70
C ALA A 424 -12.03 -0.51 -6.89
N GLY A 425 -13.14 0.20 -6.67
CA GLY A 425 -13.18 1.45 -5.92
C GLY A 425 -12.58 2.66 -6.67
N ILE A 426 -12.36 2.56 -7.98
CA ILE A 426 -11.74 3.64 -8.76
C ILE A 426 -12.60 4.92 -8.80
N PHE A 427 -13.91 4.82 -8.58
CA PHE A 427 -14.84 5.94 -8.49
C PHE A 427 -14.47 6.95 -7.39
N VAL A 428 -13.88 6.48 -6.31
CA VAL A 428 -13.39 7.34 -5.21
C VAL A 428 -12.45 8.41 -5.74
N ARG A 429 -11.53 8.00 -6.61
CA ARG A 429 -10.55 8.89 -7.23
C ARG A 429 -11.19 9.78 -8.28
N GLU A 430 -12.06 9.23 -9.15
CA GLU A 430 -12.72 9.98 -10.22
C GLU A 430 -13.69 11.04 -9.66
N ASN A 431 -14.46 10.69 -8.62
CA ASN A 431 -15.38 11.61 -7.97
C ASN A 431 -14.67 12.54 -6.97
N GLY A 432 -13.44 12.23 -6.55
CA GLY A 432 -12.67 13.04 -5.61
C GLY A 432 -13.15 12.93 -4.17
N LEU A 433 -13.62 11.75 -3.74
CA LEU A 433 -14.15 11.55 -2.40
C LEU A 433 -13.05 11.63 -1.34
N PHE A 434 -13.30 12.42 -0.30
CA PHE A 434 -12.44 12.60 0.88
C PHE A 434 -11.02 13.09 0.59
N MET A 435 -10.86 13.83 -0.51
CA MET A 435 -9.61 14.49 -0.90
C MET A 435 -9.87 15.92 -1.36
N SER A 436 -8.81 16.73 -1.44
CA SER A 436 -8.89 18.06 -2.05
C SER A 436 -9.32 17.94 -3.53
N PRO A 437 -10.20 18.82 -4.02
CA PRO A 437 -10.61 18.82 -5.43
C PRO A 437 -9.45 18.88 -6.43
N ALA A 438 -8.34 19.51 -6.06
CA ALA A 438 -7.13 19.57 -6.88
C ALA A 438 -6.40 18.22 -7.00
N ASN A 439 -6.71 17.27 -6.13
CA ASN A 439 -6.04 15.97 -6.04
C ASN A 439 -6.87 14.81 -6.60
N LYS A 440 -8.10 15.05 -7.08
CA LYS A 440 -8.93 14.04 -7.72
C LYS A 440 -8.34 13.58 -9.07
N GLY A 441 -8.76 12.42 -9.54
CA GLY A 441 -8.27 11.84 -10.78
C GLY A 441 -6.80 11.45 -10.69
N ARG A 442 -5.99 11.88 -11.65
CA ARG A 442 -4.54 11.61 -11.72
C ARG A 442 -4.25 10.12 -11.79
N TYR A 443 -4.43 9.53 -12.95
CA TYR A 443 -4.27 8.10 -13.21
C TYR A 443 -2.87 7.75 -13.69
N TYR A 444 -2.54 6.47 -13.68
CA TYR A 444 -1.23 5.85 -13.82
C TYR A 444 -0.30 6.15 -12.63
N HIS A 445 0.90 5.56 -12.68
CA HIS A 445 1.86 5.65 -11.58
C HIS A 445 2.28 7.08 -11.25
N ASP A 446 2.30 7.97 -12.22
CA ASP A 446 2.76 9.36 -12.10
C ASP A 446 1.63 10.41 -12.11
N GLY A 447 0.40 9.97 -12.38
CA GLY A 447 -0.77 10.87 -12.42
C GLY A 447 -0.94 11.62 -13.73
N ARG A 448 -0.35 11.12 -14.84
CA ARG A 448 -0.35 11.80 -16.16
C ARG A 448 -1.73 12.00 -16.77
N PHE A 449 -2.68 11.15 -16.51
CA PHE A 449 -4.05 11.28 -16.98
C PHE A 449 -4.92 11.90 -15.91
N ALA A 450 -5.57 13.02 -16.24
CA ALA A 450 -6.37 13.76 -15.27
C ALA A 450 -7.69 13.04 -14.90
N THR A 451 -8.28 12.31 -15.86
CA THR A 451 -9.60 11.66 -15.75
C THR A 451 -9.57 10.22 -16.25
N LEU A 452 -10.58 9.42 -15.89
CA LEU A 452 -10.78 8.08 -16.49
C LEU A 452 -11.02 8.17 -17.99
N LEU A 453 -11.67 9.23 -18.45
CA LEU A 453 -11.89 9.45 -19.90
C LEU A 453 -10.56 9.59 -20.64
N ASP A 454 -9.56 10.24 -20.03
CA ASP A 454 -8.22 10.36 -20.63
C ASP A 454 -7.54 8.98 -20.75
N VAL A 455 -7.71 8.12 -19.73
CA VAL A 455 -7.23 6.73 -19.75
C VAL A 455 -7.91 5.93 -20.87
N VAL A 456 -9.24 6.03 -20.98
CA VAL A 456 -10.00 5.35 -22.05
C VAL A 456 -9.60 5.87 -23.43
N ASN A 457 -9.36 7.18 -23.58
CA ASN A 457 -8.86 7.78 -24.82
C ASN A 457 -7.46 7.28 -25.17
N HIS A 458 -6.57 7.13 -24.20
CA HIS A 458 -5.24 6.58 -24.40
C HIS A 458 -5.31 5.17 -24.96
N TYR A 459 -6.06 4.26 -24.33
CA TYR A 459 -6.20 2.88 -24.80
C TYR A 459 -6.99 2.76 -26.10
N ASN A 460 -8.01 3.60 -26.31
CA ASN A 460 -8.73 3.68 -27.58
C ASN A 460 -7.78 4.00 -28.75
N THR A 461 -6.83 4.91 -28.53
CA THR A 461 -5.81 5.26 -29.53
C THR A 461 -4.75 4.15 -29.64
N ARG A 462 -4.23 3.71 -28.51
CA ARG A 462 -3.14 2.71 -28.44
C ARG A 462 -3.49 1.41 -29.14
N PHE A 463 -4.70 0.92 -28.94
CA PHE A 463 -5.17 -0.36 -29.48
C PHE A 463 -6.11 -0.21 -30.68
N SER A 464 -6.31 1.02 -31.19
CA SER A 464 -7.19 1.31 -32.34
C SER A 464 -8.60 0.73 -32.18
N LEU A 465 -9.21 0.91 -30.98
CA LEU A 465 -10.47 0.26 -30.62
C LEU A 465 -11.68 0.86 -31.37
N GLY A 466 -11.60 2.08 -31.88
CA GLY A 466 -12.66 2.75 -32.62
C GLY A 466 -13.90 3.07 -31.79
N LEU A 467 -13.74 3.34 -30.49
CA LEU A 467 -14.84 3.72 -29.60
C LEU A 467 -15.36 5.11 -29.96
N THR A 468 -16.68 5.26 -30.05
CA THR A 468 -17.37 6.55 -30.16
C THR A 468 -17.27 7.34 -28.85
N ALA A 469 -17.63 8.62 -28.89
CA ALA A 469 -17.65 9.45 -27.66
C ALA A 469 -18.60 8.88 -26.60
N GLN A 470 -19.78 8.39 -26.99
CA GLN A 470 -20.75 7.78 -26.07
C GLN A 470 -20.21 6.48 -25.48
N GLU A 471 -19.66 5.58 -26.29
CA GLU A 471 -19.08 4.31 -25.81
C GLU A 471 -17.98 4.54 -24.80
N LYS A 472 -17.12 5.55 -24.99
CA LYS A 472 -16.07 5.90 -24.03
C LYS A 472 -16.67 6.37 -22.69
N THR A 473 -17.73 7.17 -22.72
CA THR A 473 -18.44 7.61 -21.51
C THR A 473 -19.09 6.42 -20.80
N ASP A 474 -19.73 5.52 -21.54
CA ASP A 474 -20.33 4.31 -20.99
C ASP A 474 -19.28 3.43 -20.29
N VAL A 475 -18.10 3.22 -20.90
CA VAL A 475 -16.98 2.52 -20.26
C VAL A 475 -16.53 3.25 -18.97
N VAL A 476 -16.45 4.57 -18.95
CA VAL A 476 -16.09 5.32 -17.73
C VAL A 476 -17.13 5.08 -16.62
N GLU A 477 -18.42 5.09 -16.93
CA GLU A 477 -19.46 4.82 -15.93
C GLU A 477 -19.40 3.37 -15.42
N TYR A 478 -19.08 2.39 -16.27
CA TYR A 478 -18.82 1.02 -15.82
C TYR A 478 -17.61 0.95 -14.89
N LEU A 479 -16.49 1.58 -15.23
CA LEU A 479 -15.31 1.62 -14.36
C LEU A 479 -15.64 2.21 -12.98
N LYS A 480 -16.53 3.19 -12.91
CA LYS A 480 -17.00 3.79 -11.66
C LYS A 480 -17.94 2.88 -10.86
N SER A 481 -18.59 1.89 -11.48
CA SER A 481 -19.47 0.95 -10.80
C SER A 481 -18.73 -0.18 -10.06
N LEU A 482 -17.41 -0.31 -10.26
CA LEU A 482 -16.63 -1.42 -9.69
C LEU A 482 -16.25 -1.20 -8.20
N PRO A 483 -16.27 -2.25 -7.36
CA PRO A 483 -16.63 -3.62 -7.69
C PRO A 483 -18.16 -3.81 -7.77
N GLU A 484 -18.61 -4.56 -8.74
CA GLU A 484 -19.95 -5.11 -8.70
C GLU A 484 -20.01 -6.23 -7.66
N ARG A 485 -20.99 -6.19 -6.78
CA ARG A 485 -21.35 -7.32 -5.93
C ARG A 485 -22.68 -7.86 -6.38
N GLU A 486 -22.73 -9.19 -6.59
CA GLU A 486 -23.95 -9.94 -6.84
C GLU A 486 -24.93 -9.90 -5.65
#